data_fca9f81b3026a99c8e616351d0a3e98c
#
_entry.id   fca9f81b3026a99c8e616351d0a3e98c
#
_cell.length_a   1.000
_cell.length_b   1.000
_cell.length_c   1.000
_cell.angle_alpha   90.00
_cell.angle_beta   90.00
_cell.angle_gamma   90.00
#
_symmetry.space_group_name_H-M   'P 1'
#
loop_
_entity.id
_entity.type
_entity.pdbx_description
1 polymer ?
#
loop_
_entity_poly.entity_id
_entity_poly.type
_entity_poly.pdbx_seq_one_letter_code
_entity_poly.pdbx_strand_id
1 'polypeptide(L)'
;MVRFTLDPANPPELTAQELARLDAMTDAQITAAAQSDPDNPPLTAAELDRMEAVRRVRQVRALTGLSQARFARAYHINVARLRDLEQGRTQADSALMAYLTVIEREPEAVARALETGSAA
;
A
#
# COMPACT_ATOMS: atom_id res chain seq x y z
N MET A 1 -26.68 -37.46 5.73
CA MET A 1 -25.59 -36.86 5.01
C MET A 1 -25.57 -35.39 5.18
N VAL A 2 -24.52 -34.92 5.70
CA VAL A 2 -24.36 -33.52 5.70
C VAL A 2 -23.92 -33.11 4.34
N ARG A 3 -24.80 -32.50 3.66
CA ARG A 3 -24.49 -32.02 2.38
C ARG A 3 -24.03 -30.61 2.48
N PHE A 4 -22.83 -30.39 2.15
CA PHE A 4 -22.39 -29.07 1.86
C PHE A 4 -22.97 -28.71 0.54
N THR A 5 -24.16 -28.24 0.60
CA THR A 5 -24.73 -27.66 -0.58
C THR A 5 -24.32 -26.22 -0.60
N LEU A 6 -23.51 -25.88 -1.53
CA LEU A 6 -23.25 -24.49 -1.79
C LEU A 6 -24.52 -23.91 -2.39
N ASP A 7 -25.27 -23.25 -1.57
CA ASP A 7 -26.44 -22.53 -2.03
C ASP A 7 -25.97 -21.21 -2.66
N PRO A 8 -26.15 -21.01 -3.95
CA PRO A 8 -25.71 -19.78 -4.60
C PRO A 8 -26.32 -18.52 -4.01
N ALA A 9 -27.52 -18.63 -3.45
CA ALA A 9 -28.19 -17.52 -2.82
C ALA A 9 -27.67 -17.27 -1.41
N ASN A 10 -26.96 -18.22 -0.85
CA ASN A 10 -26.45 -18.13 0.52
C ASN A 10 -25.07 -18.79 0.57
N PRO A 11 -24.05 -18.14 0.00
CA PRO A 11 -22.72 -18.74 -0.04
C PRO A 11 -22.18 -18.97 1.37
N PRO A 12 -21.22 -19.90 1.52
CA PRO A 12 -20.64 -20.17 2.81
C PRO A 12 -19.96 -18.92 3.35
N GLU A 13 -20.38 -18.51 4.52
CA GLU A 13 -19.86 -17.35 5.19
C GLU A 13 -19.43 -17.76 6.58
N LEU A 14 -18.64 -16.93 7.20
CA LEU A 14 -18.30 -17.10 8.60
C LEU A 14 -19.57 -17.06 9.42
N THR A 15 -19.65 -17.93 10.42
CA THR A 15 -20.79 -17.91 11.34
C THR A 15 -20.78 -16.60 12.12
N ALA A 16 -21.94 -16.23 12.67
CA ALA A 16 -22.03 -15.04 13.51
C ALA A 16 -21.07 -15.16 14.70
N GLN A 17 -20.87 -16.35 15.21
CA GLN A 17 -19.96 -16.61 16.31
C GLN A 17 -18.51 -16.38 15.90
N GLU A 18 -18.14 -16.81 14.70
CA GLU A 18 -16.80 -16.58 14.15
C GLU A 18 -16.54 -15.11 13.88
N LEU A 19 -17.52 -14.41 13.36
CA LEU A 19 -17.41 -12.97 13.11
C LEU A 19 -17.27 -12.21 14.42
N ALA A 20 -18.05 -12.56 15.43
CA ALA A 20 -17.95 -11.93 16.74
C ALA A 20 -16.58 -12.18 17.38
N ARG A 21 -16.04 -13.35 17.16
CA ARG A 21 -14.71 -13.69 17.67
C ARG A 21 -13.62 -12.85 17.00
N LEU A 22 -13.72 -12.65 15.68
CA LEU A 22 -12.77 -11.82 14.95
C LEU A 22 -12.88 -10.36 15.39
N ASP A 23 -14.11 -9.87 15.55
CA ASP A 23 -14.34 -8.50 16.01
C ASP A 23 -13.83 -8.27 17.42
N ALA A 24 -13.84 -9.31 18.24
CA ALA A 24 -13.34 -9.21 19.61
C ALA A 24 -11.83 -9.16 19.70
N MET A 25 -11.11 -9.51 18.64
CA MET A 25 -9.66 -9.44 18.63
C MET A 25 -9.21 -7.98 18.49
N THR A 26 -8.41 -7.54 19.44
CA THR A 26 -7.81 -6.21 19.39
C THR A 26 -6.51 -6.25 18.59
N ASP A 27 -6.05 -5.08 18.17
CA ASP A 27 -4.75 -4.97 17.51
C ASP A 27 -3.62 -5.51 18.39
N ALA A 28 -3.73 -5.29 19.70
CA ALA A 28 -2.74 -5.80 20.64
C ALA A 28 -2.73 -7.33 20.66
N GLN A 29 -3.89 -7.96 20.59
CA GLN A 29 -3.99 -9.42 20.56
C GLN A 29 -3.43 -10.00 19.27
N ILE A 30 -3.69 -9.36 18.16
CA ILE A 30 -3.14 -9.77 16.87
C ILE A 30 -1.63 -9.65 16.88
N THR A 31 -1.10 -8.55 17.39
CA THR A 31 0.32 -8.33 17.51
C THR A 31 0.97 -9.36 18.44
N ALA A 32 0.35 -9.65 19.57
CA ALA A 32 0.86 -10.63 20.52
C ALA A 32 0.90 -12.02 19.90
N ALA A 33 -0.12 -12.38 19.13
CA ALA A 33 -0.15 -13.66 18.44
C ALA A 33 0.97 -13.77 17.41
N ALA A 34 1.22 -12.71 16.66
CA ALA A 34 2.31 -12.67 15.69
C ALA A 34 3.68 -12.77 16.37
N GLN A 35 3.85 -12.09 17.50
CA GLN A 35 5.10 -12.11 18.25
C GLN A 35 5.41 -13.47 18.86
N SER A 36 4.38 -14.26 19.14
CA SER A 36 4.58 -15.59 19.74
C SER A 36 4.93 -16.65 18.72
N ASP A 37 4.89 -16.34 17.42
CA ASP A 37 5.22 -17.28 16.36
C ASP A 37 6.70 -17.16 16.01
N PRO A 38 7.53 -18.18 16.31
CA PRO A 38 8.96 -18.11 16.01
C PRO A 38 9.27 -18.10 14.52
N ASP A 39 8.37 -18.63 13.68
CA ASP A 39 8.57 -18.67 12.24
C ASP A 39 8.08 -17.40 11.54
N ASN A 40 7.45 -16.51 12.28
CA ASN A 40 6.90 -15.27 11.76
C ASN A 40 7.17 -14.13 12.73
N PRO A 41 8.44 -13.70 12.81
CA PRO A 41 8.80 -12.63 13.74
C PRO A 41 8.10 -11.32 13.37
N PRO A 42 7.90 -10.43 14.35
CA PRO A 42 7.26 -9.14 14.10
C PRO A 42 8.11 -8.31 13.12
N LEU A 43 7.44 -7.49 12.34
CA LEU A 43 8.10 -6.61 11.39
C LEU A 43 8.92 -5.54 12.14
N THR A 44 10.09 -5.22 11.60
CA THR A 44 10.89 -4.12 12.11
C THR A 44 10.28 -2.79 11.70
N ALA A 45 10.71 -1.71 12.36
CA ALA A 45 10.29 -0.37 11.97
C ALA A 45 10.66 -0.05 10.53
N ALA A 46 11.85 -0.48 10.11
CA ALA A 46 12.30 -0.29 8.74
C ALA A 46 11.42 -1.01 7.72
N GLU A 47 11.00 -2.24 8.05
CA GLU A 47 10.11 -3.00 7.19
C GLU A 47 8.73 -2.36 7.09
N LEU A 48 8.21 -1.86 8.21
CA LEU A 48 6.93 -1.15 8.23
C LEU A 48 6.99 0.13 7.41
N ASP A 49 8.09 0.87 7.50
CA ASP A 49 8.28 2.09 6.72
C ASP A 49 8.31 1.78 5.21
N ARG A 50 8.99 0.69 4.83
CA ARG A 50 9.01 0.27 3.43
C ARG A 50 7.63 -0.13 2.93
N MET A 51 6.87 -0.85 3.75
CA MET A 51 5.50 -1.24 3.39
C MET A 51 4.59 -0.04 3.23
N GLU A 52 4.73 0.96 4.10
CA GLU A 52 3.97 2.19 3.99
C GLU A 52 4.34 2.94 2.72
N ALA A 53 5.62 3.01 2.39
CA ALA A 53 6.08 3.64 1.15
C ALA A 53 5.49 2.95 -0.08
N VAL A 54 5.48 1.62 -0.09
CA VAL A 54 4.87 0.84 -1.18
C VAL A 54 3.41 1.23 -1.36
N ARG A 55 2.66 1.22 -0.28
CA ARG A 55 1.24 1.55 -0.33
C ARG A 55 1.01 2.97 -0.79
N ARG A 56 1.80 3.91 -0.28
CA ARG A 56 1.67 5.32 -0.62
C ARG A 56 1.95 5.59 -2.09
N VAL A 57 3.06 5.04 -2.58
CA VAL A 57 3.44 5.22 -3.99
C VAL A 57 2.39 4.64 -4.92
N ARG A 58 1.93 3.43 -4.63
CA ARG A 58 0.90 2.78 -5.46
C ARG A 58 -0.41 3.55 -5.43
N GLN A 59 -0.79 4.07 -4.27
CA GLN A 59 -2.01 4.86 -4.11
C GLN A 59 -1.95 6.13 -4.94
N VAL A 60 -0.84 6.86 -4.85
CA VAL A 60 -0.65 8.11 -5.59
C VAL A 60 -0.64 7.83 -7.09
N ARG A 61 0.08 6.79 -7.51
CA ARG A 61 0.10 6.41 -8.92
C ARG A 61 -1.29 6.03 -9.45
N ALA A 62 -2.05 5.30 -8.64
CA ALA A 62 -3.42 4.91 -9.01
C ALA A 62 -4.32 6.13 -9.20
N LEU A 63 -4.14 7.18 -8.39
CA LEU A 63 -4.90 8.41 -8.54
C LEU A 63 -4.64 9.10 -9.88
N THR A 64 -3.40 9.01 -10.39
CA THR A 64 -3.06 9.60 -11.67
C THR A 64 -3.45 8.73 -12.85
N GLY A 65 -3.66 7.44 -12.64
CA GLY A 65 -4.00 6.49 -13.69
C GLY A 65 -2.84 6.19 -14.64
N LEU A 66 -1.62 6.54 -14.27
CA LEU A 66 -0.44 6.36 -15.12
C LEU A 66 0.27 5.05 -14.82
N SER A 67 0.96 4.51 -15.84
CA SER A 67 1.85 3.38 -15.65
C SER A 67 3.09 3.82 -14.87
N GLN A 68 3.89 2.87 -14.40
CA GLN A 68 5.13 3.19 -13.69
C GLN A 68 6.04 4.08 -14.53
N ALA A 69 6.24 3.74 -15.78
CA ALA A 69 7.12 4.52 -16.66
C ALA A 69 6.58 5.92 -16.90
N ARG A 70 5.29 6.03 -17.15
CA ARG A 70 4.67 7.34 -17.41
C ARG A 70 4.62 8.19 -16.14
N PHE A 71 4.34 7.59 -15.01
CA PHE A 71 4.34 8.31 -13.73
C PHE A 71 5.73 8.85 -13.42
N ALA A 72 6.75 7.99 -13.56
CA ALA A 72 8.13 8.39 -13.31
C ALA A 72 8.55 9.56 -14.23
N ARG A 73 8.16 9.47 -15.49
CA ARG A 73 8.48 10.50 -16.46
C ARG A 73 7.75 11.82 -16.18
N ALA A 74 6.47 11.74 -15.88
CA ALA A 74 5.65 12.93 -15.64
C ALA A 74 6.09 13.70 -14.40
N TYR A 75 6.51 12.99 -13.37
CA TYR A 75 6.88 13.59 -12.08
C TYR A 75 8.38 13.58 -11.82
N HIS A 76 9.17 13.30 -12.85
CA HIS A 76 10.65 13.33 -12.79
C HIS A 76 11.22 12.47 -11.67
N ILE A 77 10.64 11.29 -11.50
CA ILE A 77 11.15 10.28 -10.58
C ILE A 77 11.88 9.23 -11.41
N ASN A 78 13.04 8.76 -10.90
CA ASN A 78 13.75 7.69 -11.57
C ASN A 78 12.89 6.43 -11.56
N VAL A 79 12.66 5.82 -12.75
CA VAL A 79 11.78 4.66 -12.86
C VAL A 79 12.30 3.46 -12.09
N ALA A 80 13.61 3.27 -12.02
CA ALA A 80 14.19 2.18 -11.26
C ALA A 80 13.94 2.38 -9.76
N ARG A 81 14.06 3.60 -9.28
CA ARG A 81 13.75 3.93 -7.89
C ARG A 81 12.26 3.73 -7.60
N LEU A 82 11.40 4.13 -8.53
CA LEU A 82 9.96 3.92 -8.38
C LEU A 82 9.63 2.44 -8.25
N ARG A 83 10.23 1.61 -9.10
CA ARG A 83 10.04 0.17 -9.04
C ARG A 83 10.51 -0.41 -7.71
N ASP A 84 11.67 0.02 -7.25
CA ASP A 84 12.21 -0.44 -5.96
C ASP A 84 11.29 -0.05 -4.80
N LEU A 85 10.74 1.16 -4.83
CA LEU A 85 9.79 1.62 -3.83
C LEU A 85 8.52 0.78 -3.85
N GLU A 86 7.97 0.52 -5.04
CA GLU A 86 6.74 -0.26 -5.17
C GLU A 86 6.94 -1.74 -4.82
N GLN A 87 8.16 -2.23 -4.90
CA GLN A 87 8.49 -3.61 -4.53
C GLN A 87 8.97 -3.73 -3.08
N GLY A 88 9.06 -2.63 -2.36
CA GLY A 88 9.47 -2.64 -0.97
C GLY A 88 10.95 -2.87 -0.75
N ARG A 89 11.79 -2.61 -1.75
CA ARG A 89 13.23 -2.81 -1.65
C ARG A 89 13.97 -1.68 -0.97
N THR A 90 13.40 -0.48 -1.02
CA THR A 90 14.02 0.72 -0.44
C THR A 90 13.01 1.47 0.39
N GLN A 91 13.52 2.28 1.31
CA GLN A 91 12.69 3.21 2.07
C GLN A 91 12.57 4.52 1.30
N ALA A 92 11.42 5.17 1.45
CA ALA A 92 11.24 6.52 0.96
C ALA A 92 11.72 7.49 2.04
N ASP A 93 12.54 8.47 1.65
CA ASP A 93 12.93 9.52 2.58
C ASP A 93 11.77 10.50 2.79
N SER A 94 11.94 11.40 3.75
CA SER A 94 10.89 12.35 4.09
C SER A 94 10.57 13.30 2.93
N ALA A 95 11.58 13.68 2.16
CA ALA A 95 11.38 14.56 1.01
C ALA A 95 10.53 13.87 -0.06
N LEU A 96 10.79 12.60 -0.33
CA LEU A 96 10.01 11.85 -1.31
C LEU A 96 8.58 11.64 -0.84
N MET A 97 8.37 11.33 0.44
CA MET A 97 7.04 11.20 0.99
C MET A 97 6.26 12.51 0.92
N ALA A 98 6.92 13.63 1.18
CA ALA A 98 6.32 14.94 1.03
C ALA A 98 5.96 15.22 -0.42
N TYR A 99 6.84 14.88 -1.35
CA TYR A 99 6.60 15.04 -2.77
C TYR A 99 5.38 14.22 -3.23
N LEU A 100 5.29 12.98 -2.77
CA LEU A 100 4.13 12.13 -3.07
C LEU A 100 2.84 12.74 -2.54
N THR A 101 2.87 13.36 -1.36
CA THR A 101 1.72 14.05 -0.81
C THR A 101 1.30 15.24 -1.69
N VAL A 102 2.26 16.00 -2.19
CA VAL A 102 1.99 17.12 -3.09
C VAL A 102 1.36 16.62 -4.39
N ILE A 103 1.91 15.54 -4.96
CA ILE A 103 1.34 14.94 -6.17
C ILE A 103 -0.10 14.48 -5.93
N GLU A 104 -0.34 13.87 -4.78
CA GLU A 104 -1.67 13.39 -4.44
C GLU A 104 -2.70 14.53 -4.41
N ARG A 105 -2.32 15.66 -3.83
CA ARG A 105 -3.23 16.79 -3.67
C ARG A 105 -3.32 17.67 -4.89
N GLU A 106 -2.21 17.84 -5.59
CA GLU A 106 -2.12 18.79 -6.72
C GLU A 106 -1.39 18.15 -7.90
N PRO A 107 -1.90 17.04 -8.45
CA PRO A 107 -1.18 16.30 -9.49
C PRO A 107 -1.00 17.14 -10.75
N GLU A 108 -2.00 17.91 -11.13
CA GLU A 108 -1.92 18.72 -12.34
C GLU A 108 -0.97 19.90 -12.18
N ALA A 109 -0.96 20.52 -11.01
CA ALA A 109 -0.08 21.64 -10.74
C ALA A 109 1.37 21.21 -10.75
N VAL A 110 1.67 20.05 -10.15
CA VAL A 110 3.03 19.51 -10.16
C VAL A 110 3.48 19.16 -11.56
N ALA A 111 2.64 18.49 -12.33
CA ALA A 111 2.96 18.14 -13.71
C ALA A 111 3.23 19.38 -14.56
N ARG A 112 2.42 20.42 -14.40
CA ARG A 112 2.61 21.68 -15.12
C ARG A 112 3.90 22.38 -14.72
N ALA A 113 4.20 22.38 -13.43
CA ALA A 113 5.43 23.00 -12.92
C ALA A 113 6.66 22.31 -13.50
N LEU A 114 6.66 20.98 -13.57
CA LEU A 114 7.76 20.21 -14.12
C LEU A 114 7.87 20.38 -15.64
N GLU A 115 6.74 20.43 -16.32
CA GLU A 115 6.70 20.64 -17.75
C GLU A 115 7.25 22.00 -18.11
N THR A 116 6.84 23.04 -17.40
CA THR A 116 7.36 24.39 -17.61
C THR A 116 8.85 24.45 -17.38
N GLY A 117 9.34 23.79 -16.35
CA GLY A 117 10.77 23.69 -16.07
C GLY A 117 11.52 22.97 -17.18
N SER A 118 10.92 21.96 -17.80
CA SER A 118 11.53 21.23 -18.91
C SER A 118 11.60 22.05 -20.18
N ALA A 119 10.68 22.95 -20.36
CA ALA A 119 10.60 23.81 -21.56
C ALA A 119 11.59 24.95 -21.53
N ALA A 120 12.16 25.24 -20.38
CA ALA A 120 13.08 26.37 -20.23
C ALA A 120 14.43 26.17 -20.90
#